data_5223b0ff5a62a1b0ed3806cf6a7e779a
#
_entry.id   5223b0ff5a62a1b0ed3806cf6a7e779a
#
_cell.length_a   1.000
_cell.length_b   1.000
_cell.length_c   1.000
_cell.angle_alpha   90.00
_cell.angle_beta   90.00
_cell.angle_gamma   90.00
#
_symmetry.space_group_name_H-M   'P 1'
#
loop_
_entity.id
_entity.type
_entity.pdbx_description
1 polymer ?
#
loop_
_entity_poly.entity_id
_entity_poly.type
_entity_poly.pdbx_seq_one_letter_code
_entity_poly.pdbx_strand_id
1 'polypeptide(L)'
;MVTPVQGLGHTLQMQVVEATPERVVMTMPVTAQHLQPWGYLHGGASVALAETAATAGAFLNCPAGMVAFGQEINANHLRSVREGLLTATAIPLHIGRTSQVWEIDIRNEQQKRICVSRCTLAVIKSDAPGATK
;
A
#
# COMPACT_ATOMS: atom_id res chain seq x y z
N MET A 1 5.50 -13.52 8.90
CA MET A 1 6.87 -13.22 8.45
C MET A 1 6.89 -11.81 7.86
N VAL A 2 7.81 -10.99 8.31
CA VAL A 2 7.97 -9.63 7.79
C VAL A 2 8.91 -9.68 6.59
N THR A 3 8.44 -9.19 5.45
CA THR A 3 9.23 -9.18 4.22
C THR A 3 9.52 -7.73 3.83
N PRO A 4 10.78 -7.33 3.66
CA PRO A 4 11.11 -6.00 3.18
C PRO A 4 10.74 -5.85 1.70
N VAL A 5 10.33 -4.66 1.32
CA VAL A 5 10.03 -4.32 -0.07
C VAL A 5 11.21 -3.60 -0.72
N GLN A 6 11.20 -3.49 -2.05
CA GLN A 6 12.27 -2.86 -2.80
C GLN A 6 11.87 -1.47 -3.31
N GLY A 7 12.82 -0.74 -3.87
CA GLY A 7 12.58 0.57 -4.45
C GLY A 7 12.11 1.58 -3.43
N LEU A 8 11.04 2.30 -3.76
CA LEU A 8 10.49 3.32 -2.86
C LEU A 8 10.04 2.72 -1.53
N GLY A 9 9.47 1.53 -1.55
CA GLY A 9 9.09 0.84 -0.33
C GLY A 9 10.25 0.59 0.60
N HIS A 10 11.41 0.21 0.04
CA HIS A 10 12.64 0.05 0.82
C HIS A 10 13.11 1.40 1.39
N THR A 11 13.10 2.45 0.56
CA THR A 11 13.50 3.80 0.98
C THR A 11 12.65 4.30 2.14
N LEU A 12 11.35 4.01 2.13
CA LEU A 12 10.43 4.41 3.18
C LEU A 12 10.28 3.34 4.27
N GLN A 13 11.10 2.29 4.24
CA GLN A 13 11.17 1.24 5.25
C GLN A 13 9.85 0.49 5.43
N MET A 14 9.12 0.32 4.33
CA MET A 14 7.89 -0.48 4.32
C MET A 14 8.23 -1.97 4.46
N GLN A 15 7.37 -2.71 5.14
CA GLN A 15 7.52 -4.17 5.28
C GLN A 15 6.17 -4.84 5.11
N VAL A 16 6.18 -5.99 4.44
CA VAL A 16 4.99 -6.83 4.30
C VAL A 16 4.91 -7.75 5.52
N VAL A 17 3.81 -7.66 6.25
CA VAL A 17 3.54 -8.51 7.42
C VAL A 17 2.67 -9.70 7.01
N GLU A 18 1.67 -9.47 6.17
CA GLU A 18 0.76 -10.48 5.66
C GLU A 18 0.40 -10.15 4.22
N ALA A 19 0.40 -11.13 3.34
CA ALA A 19 -0.02 -10.93 1.95
C ALA A 19 -0.77 -12.16 1.46
N THR A 20 -2.06 -12.00 1.26
CA THR A 20 -2.96 -13.00 0.68
C THR A 20 -3.82 -12.31 -0.40
N PRO A 21 -4.48 -13.07 -1.28
CA PRO A 21 -5.39 -12.47 -2.25
C PRO A 21 -6.54 -11.67 -1.61
N GLU A 22 -6.88 -11.98 -0.37
CA GLU A 22 -8.01 -11.34 0.33
C GLU A 22 -7.58 -10.22 1.27
N ARG A 23 -6.28 -10.13 1.59
CA ARG A 23 -5.82 -9.15 2.59
C ARG A 23 -4.32 -8.96 2.52
N VAL A 24 -3.89 -7.70 2.57
CA VAL A 24 -2.48 -7.36 2.73
C VAL A 24 -2.33 -6.45 3.94
N VAL A 25 -1.35 -6.76 4.79
CA VAL A 25 -0.97 -5.92 5.93
C VAL A 25 0.47 -5.52 5.75
N MET A 26 0.73 -4.22 5.77
CA MET A 26 2.07 -3.65 5.66
C MET A 26 2.31 -2.66 6.78
N THR A 27 3.57 -2.48 7.16
CA THR A 27 3.97 -1.49 8.15
C THR A 27 4.96 -0.49 7.54
N MET A 28 4.99 0.70 8.13
CA MET A 28 5.96 1.75 7.79
C MET A 28 6.25 2.56 9.05
N PRO A 29 7.51 2.71 9.46
CA PRO A 29 7.84 3.59 10.57
C PRO A 29 7.68 5.05 10.16
N VAL A 30 7.46 5.92 11.14
CA VAL A 30 7.46 7.37 10.91
C VAL A 30 8.78 7.89 11.47
N THR A 31 9.72 8.20 10.57
CA THR A 31 11.03 8.74 10.89
C THR A 31 11.21 10.10 10.22
N ALA A 32 12.35 10.72 10.40
CA ALA A 32 12.64 12.02 9.78
C ALA A 32 12.43 12.02 8.26
N GLN A 33 12.65 10.85 7.60
CA GLN A 33 12.48 10.71 6.15
C GLN A 33 11.02 10.72 5.71
N HIS A 34 10.09 10.55 6.63
CA HIS A 34 8.66 10.44 6.35
C HIS A 34 7.91 11.74 6.64
N LEU A 35 8.60 12.78 7.10
CA LEU A 35 7.95 13.99 7.60
C LEU A 35 7.91 15.09 6.54
N GLN A 36 6.85 15.91 6.61
CA GLN A 36 6.79 17.17 5.89
C GLN A 36 7.50 18.26 6.72
N PRO A 37 7.70 19.50 6.17
CA PRO A 37 8.54 20.51 6.82
C PRO A 37 8.14 20.91 8.24
N TRP A 38 6.90 20.73 8.64
CA TRP A 38 6.43 21.08 9.99
C TRP A 38 6.56 19.94 11.00
N GLY A 39 7.16 18.81 10.61
CA GLY A 39 7.47 17.74 11.53
C GLY A 39 6.35 16.70 11.71
N TYR A 40 5.37 16.71 10.82
CA TYR A 40 4.31 15.70 10.79
C TYR A 40 4.49 14.77 9.59
N LEU A 41 3.92 13.59 9.68
CA LEU A 41 3.92 12.63 8.58
C LEU A 41 3.45 13.29 7.28
N HIS A 42 4.26 13.15 6.24
CA HIS A 42 3.90 13.60 4.91
C HIS A 42 2.75 12.76 4.37
N GLY A 43 1.67 13.40 3.90
CA GLY A 43 0.53 12.68 3.35
C GLY A 43 0.89 11.78 2.18
N GLY A 44 1.87 12.18 1.37
CA GLY A 44 2.37 11.34 0.27
C GLY A 44 2.99 10.04 0.74
N ALA A 45 3.59 10.00 1.94
CA ALA A 45 4.12 8.77 2.50
C ALA A 45 3.01 7.79 2.84
N SER A 46 1.89 8.29 3.42
CA SER A 46 0.71 7.45 3.66
C SER A 46 0.14 6.90 2.37
N VAL A 47 0.04 7.74 1.33
CA VAL A 47 -0.49 7.33 0.02
C VAL A 47 0.42 6.29 -0.63
N ALA A 48 1.75 6.47 -0.52
CA ALA A 48 2.70 5.49 -1.03
C ALA A 48 2.53 4.14 -0.34
N LEU A 49 2.35 4.13 0.98
CA LEU A 49 2.10 2.90 1.74
C LEU A 49 0.79 2.24 1.31
N ALA A 50 -0.28 3.03 1.18
CA ALA A 50 -1.59 2.53 0.77
C ALA A 50 -1.53 1.91 -0.63
N GLU A 51 -0.93 2.59 -1.59
CA GLU A 51 -0.85 2.09 -2.96
C GLU A 51 0.04 0.85 -3.05
N THR A 52 1.12 0.81 -2.29
CA THR A 52 2.01 -0.36 -2.25
C THR A 52 1.27 -1.59 -1.72
N ALA A 53 0.50 -1.43 -0.65
CA ALA A 53 -0.29 -2.52 -0.08
C ALA A 53 -1.37 -3.01 -1.06
N ALA A 54 -2.08 -2.08 -1.70
CA ALA A 54 -3.10 -2.42 -2.69
C ALA A 54 -2.50 -3.14 -3.90
N THR A 55 -1.35 -2.66 -4.38
CA THR A 55 -0.66 -3.27 -5.53
C THR A 55 -0.23 -4.69 -5.22
N ALA A 56 0.30 -4.93 -4.02
CA ALA A 56 0.70 -6.27 -3.60
C ALA A 56 -0.49 -7.24 -3.62
N GLY A 57 -1.62 -6.82 -3.07
CA GLY A 57 -2.84 -7.64 -3.07
C GLY A 57 -3.39 -7.85 -4.47
N ALA A 58 -3.41 -6.80 -5.26
CA ALA A 58 -3.90 -6.87 -6.63
C ALA A 58 -3.07 -7.83 -7.48
N PHE A 59 -1.74 -7.80 -7.33
CA PHE A 59 -0.85 -8.72 -8.03
C PHE A 59 -1.16 -10.18 -7.70
N LEU A 60 -1.45 -10.49 -6.44
CA LEU A 60 -1.80 -11.85 -6.02
C LEU A 60 -3.11 -12.34 -6.65
N ASN A 61 -3.97 -11.42 -7.09
CA ASN A 61 -5.24 -11.74 -7.74
C ASN A 61 -5.13 -11.72 -9.27
N CYS A 62 -3.99 -11.33 -9.83
CA CYS A 62 -3.83 -11.30 -11.28
C CYS A 62 -3.63 -12.71 -11.84
N PRO A 63 -4.17 -13.00 -13.04
CA PRO A 63 -3.81 -14.23 -13.76
C PRO A 63 -2.32 -14.25 -14.10
N ALA A 64 -1.81 -15.45 -14.39
CA ALA A 64 -0.41 -15.61 -14.81
C ALA A 64 -0.10 -14.72 -16.03
N GLY A 65 1.04 -14.05 -16.00
CA GLY A 65 1.47 -13.15 -17.08
C GLY A 65 0.87 -11.76 -16.99
N MET A 66 0.00 -11.50 -16.02
CA MET A 66 -0.60 -10.17 -15.81
C MET A 66 0.01 -9.51 -14.58
N VAL A 67 0.00 -8.19 -14.58
CA VAL A 67 0.43 -7.37 -13.44
C VAL A 67 -0.63 -6.30 -13.16
N ALA A 68 -0.55 -5.70 -11.99
CA ALA A 68 -1.46 -4.63 -11.58
C ALA A 68 -0.67 -3.35 -11.37
N PHE A 69 -1.15 -2.25 -11.96
CA PHE A 69 -0.59 -0.93 -11.75
C PHE A 69 -1.65 0.00 -11.19
N GLY A 70 -1.29 0.79 -10.17
CA GLY A 70 -2.18 1.80 -9.65
C GLY A 70 -2.57 2.80 -10.74
N GLN A 71 -3.87 3.03 -10.89
CA GLN A 71 -4.42 3.90 -11.91
C GLN A 71 -5.00 5.16 -11.29
N GLU A 72 -5.62 5.03 -10.15
CA GLU A 72 -6.17 6.14 -9.38
C GLU A 72 -6.10 5.78 -7.91
N ILE A 73 -5.75 6.75 -7.08
CA ILE A 73 -5.79 6.59 -5.63
C ILE A 73 -6.29 7.89 -5.02
N ASN A 74 -7.18 7.78 -4.04
CA ASN A 74 -7.61 8.92 -3.24
C ASN A 74 -7.39 8.58 -1.77
N ALA A 75 -7.24 9.60 -0.95
CA ALA A 75 -6.97 9.41 0.46
C ALA A 75 -7.53 10.57 1.26
N ASN A 76 -8.04 10.26 2.44
CA ASN A 76 -8.38 11.25 3.45
C ASN A 76 -7.46 11.05 4.65
N HIS A 77 -6.71 12.10 4.97
CA HIS A 77 -5.81 12.13 6.12
C HIS A 77 -6.60 12.62 7.32
N LEU A 78 -6.80 11.76 8.30
CA LEU A 78 -7.73 12.00 9.39
C LEU A 78 -7.06 12.43 10.68
N ARG A 79 -5.75 12.10 10.84
CA ARG A 79 -5.02 12.38 12.08
C ARG A 79 -3.53 12.58 11.76
N SER A 80 -2.94 13.60 12.39
CA SER A 80 -1.50 13.87 12.27
C SER A 80 -0.69 12.89 13.11
N VAL A 81 0.51 12.57 12.63
CA VAL A 81 1.45 11.66 13.30
C VAL A 81 2.85 12.25 13.17
N ARG A 82 3.67 12.11 14.22
CA ARG A 82 5.07 12.57 14.23
C ARG A 82 6.06 11.42 14.33
N GLU A 83 5.65 10.28 14.86
CA GLU A 83 6.54 9.15 15.16
C GLU A 83 5.72 7.87 15.28
N GLY A 84 6.40 6.77 15.46
CA GLY A 84 5.79 5.47 15.71
C GLY A 84 5.72 4.61 14.46
N LEU A 85 4.90 3.58 14.52
CA LEU A 85 4.72 2.62 13.44
C LEU A 85 3.30 2.70 12.91
N LEU A 86 3.17 2.80 11.60
CA LEU A 86 1.90 2.75 10.91
C LEU A 86 1.64 1.34 10.39
N THR A 87 0.39 0.91 10.45
CA THR A 87 -0.06 -0.36 9.87
C THR A 87 -1.15 -0.07 8.86
N ALA A 88 -0.91 -0.47 7.62
CA ALA A 88 -1.87 -0.41 6.53
C ALA A 88 -2.49 -1.77 6.32
N THR A 89 -3.82 -1.82 6.26
CA THR A 89 -4.57 -3.04 5.94
C THR A 89 -5.34 -2.77 4.65
N ALA A 90 -5.04 -3.54 3.61
CA ALA A 90 -5.70 -3.44 2.32
C ALA A 90 -6.59 -4.65 2.09
N ILE A 91 -7.83 -4.40 1.68
CA ILE A 91 -8.80 -5.44 1.34
C ILE A 91 -9.43 -5.14 -0.02
N PRO A 92 -9.75 -6.17 -0.83
CA PRO A 92 -10.37 -5.94 -2.13
C PRO A 92 -11.85 -5.59 -1.99
N LEU A 93 -12.27 -4.60 -2.77
CA LEU A 93 -13.69 -4.27 -2.95
C LEU A 93 -14.22 -4.84 -4.26
N HIS A 94 -13.35 -4.97 -5.26
CA HIS A 94 -13.72 -5.47 -6.59
C HIS A 94 -12.49 -6.12 -7.22
N ILE A 95 -12.65 -7.35 -7.67
CA ILE A 95 -11.62 -8.10 -8.42
C ILE A 95 -12.21 -8.37 -9.80
N GLY A 96 -11.89 -7.53 -10.76
CA GLY A 96 -12.35 -7.65 -12.13
C GLY A 96 -11.27 -8.18 -13.06
N ARG A 97 -11.66 -8.43 -14.31
CA ARG A 97 -10.75 -8.95 -15.34
C ARG A 97 -9.73 -7.89 -15.76
N THR A 98 -10.12 -6.63 -15.83
CA THR A 98 -9.27 -5.53 -16.32
C THR A 98 -8.96 -4.49 -15.26
N SER A 99 -9.62 -4.56 -14.11
CA SER A 99 -9.40 -3.61 -13.01
C SER A 99 -9.72 -4.26 -11.68
N GLN A 100 -9.10 -3.71 -10.63
CA GLN A 100 -9.40 -4.06 -9.24
C GLN A 100 -9.55 -2.76 -8.46
N VAL A 101 -10.37 -2.82 -7.42
CA VAL A 101 -10.53 -1.71 -6.48
C VAL A 101 -10.26 -2.24 -5.08
N TRP A 102 -9.37 -1.58 -4.37
CA TRP A 102 -8.96 -1.95 -3.02
C TRP A 102 -9.21 -0.81 -2.06
N GLU A 103 -9.57 -1.13 -0.84
CA GLU A 103 -9.72 -0.18 0.25
C GLU A 103 -8.57 -0.37 1.23
N ILE A 104 -7.97 0.73 1.70
CA ILE A 104 -6.84 0.69 2.61
C ILE A 104 -7.12 1.53 3.85
N ASP A 105 -6.92 0.94 5.01
CA ASP A 105 -7.05 1.57 6.31
C ASP A 105 -5.68 1.64 6.95
N ILE A 106 -5.22 2.85 7.32
CA ILE A 106 -3.92 3.04 7.95
C ILE A 106 -4.15 3.51 9.38
N ARG A 107 -3.55 2.80 10.34
CA ARG A 107 -3.67 3.08 11.78
C ARG A 107 -2.32 3.22 12.43
N ASN A 108 -2.29 3.98 13.54
CA ASN A 108 -1.10 4.09 14.38
C ASN A 108 -1.07 2.97 15.42
N GLU A 109 -0.06 2.99 16.30
CA GLU A 109 0.11 1.97 17.33
C GLU A 109 -1.01 1.97 18.39
N GLN A 110 -1.72 3.08 18.55
CA GLN A 110 -2.87 3.19 19.44
C GLN A 110 -4.18 2.83 18.74
N GLN A 111 -4.08 2.23 17.53
CA GLN A 111 -5.23 1.81 16.71
C GLN A 111 -6.12 2.98 16.28
N LYS A 112 -5.59 4.19 16.28
CA LYS A 112 -6.30 5.35 15.77
C LYS A 112 -6.12 5.41 14.25
N ARG A 113 -7.22 5.69 13.54
CA ARG A 113 -7.19 5.79 12.09
C ARG A 113 -6.46 7.05 11.64
N ILE A 114 -5.43 6.88 10.85
CA ILE A 114 -4.59 7.96 10.34
C ILE A 114 -5.06 8.36 8.95
N CYS A 115 -5.39 7.38 8.11
CA CYS A 115 -5.74 7.61 6.72
C CYS A 115 -6.68 6.52 6.24
N VAL A 116 -7.65 6.89 5.41
CA VAL A 116 -8.48 5.96 4.65
C VAL A 116 -8.27 6.24 3.18
N SER A 117 -8.19 5.19 2.38
CA SER A 117 -7.81 5.29 0.98
C SER A 117 -8.56 4.26 0.15
N ARG A 118 -8.73 4.57 -1.13
CA ARG A 118 -9.24 3.64 -2.12
C ARG A 118 -8.34 3.74 -3.33
N CYS A 119 -7.92 2.59 -3.85
CA CYS A 119 -7.04 2.51 -5.00
C CYS A 119 -7.68 1.66 -6.09
N THR A 120 -7.72 2.20 -7.30
CA THR A 120 -8.09 1.47 -8.51
C THR A 120 -6.83 1.08 -9.23
N LEU A 121 -6.73 -0.20 -9.61
CA LEU A 121 -5.55 -0.72 -10.31
C LEU A 121 -5.99 -1.32 -11.64
N ALA A 122 -5.19 -1.05 -12.67
CA ALA A 122 -5.37 -1.67 -13.97
C ALA A 122 -4.66 -3.03 -14.00
N VAL A 123 -5.34 -4.05 -14.50
CA VAL A 123 -4.77 -5.37 -14.70
C VAL A 123 -4.31 -5.43 -16.16
N ILE A 124 -3.02 -5.49 -16.39
CA ILE A 124 -2.42 -5.40 -17.72
C ILE A 124 -1.43 -6.54 -17.94
N LYS A 125 -1.13 -6.81 -19.21
CA LYS A 125 -0.16 -7.82 -19.58
C LYS A 125 1.25 -7.33 -19.18
N SER A 126 2.02 -8.23 -18.57
CA SER A 126 3.39 -7.90 -18.20
C SER A 126 4.32 -8.02 -19.40
N ASP A 127 5.14 -6.98 -19.63
CA ASP A 127 6.23 -7.01 -20.61
C ASP A 127 7.59 -7.24 -19.97
N ALA A 128 7.65 -7.36 -18.64
CA ALA A 128 8.90 -7.53 -17.93
C ALA A 128 9.42 -8.97 -18.10
N PRO A 129 10.71 -9.17 -18.46
CA PRO A 129 11.29 -10.51 -18.47
C PRO A 129 11.21 -11.13 -17.08
N GLY A 130 10.68 -12.36 -17.01
CA GLY A 130 10.55 -13.09 -15.75
C GLY A 130 9.36 -12.68 -14.88
N ALA A 131 8.45 -11.85 -15.36
CA ALA A 131 7.22 -11.48 -14.62
C ALA A 131 6.20 -12.61 -14.66
N THR A 132 6.60 -13.80 -14.27
CA THR A 132 5.72 -14.95 -14.05
C THR A 132 5.62 -15.17 -12.54
N LYS A 133 4.41 -15.51 -12.11
CA LYS A 133 4.20 -15.87 -10.71
C LYS A 133 4.76 -17.24 -10.40
#